data_e618f95728c4b0d541984e15b2fe1e79
#
_entry.id   e618f95728c4b0d541984e15b2fe1e79
#
_cell.length_a   1.000
_cell.length_b   1.000
_cell.length_c   1.000
_cell.angle_alpha   90.00
_cell.angle_beta   90.00
_cell.angle_gamma   90.00
#
_symmetry.space_group_name_H-M   'P 1'
#
loop_
_entity.id
_entity.type
_entity.pdbx_description
1 polymer ?
#
loop_
_entity_poly.entity_id
_entity_poly.type
_entity_poly.pdbx_seq_one_letter_code
_entity_poly.pdbx_strand_id
1 'polypeptide(L)'
;MIKNKNFRIQSIASHLRAQSGVIPTDYSGHSSSSYAQTKLRFREPHTRNMVSRLAARSSNARLTRASGFTLVELLVAIAIFAVLSLLGWKIFDYLLKVRDRNAEHEVHLFELQDAYQQILRDSLQIIPLSANQGGQLHPALEIDNQILRFSKAGVTDTLKQGLSPFERIEYRYDADQKKLYRLKYTNLNTSNNEQPLSSTLLSQVDQYQIMVLTPQEVTKWPEVNIDPTKPNELKKLPKGIKIQLTVAGVSYEWIYSLNQSNLSLSPQGGS
;
A
#
# COMPACT_ATOMS: atom_id res chain seq x y z
N MET A 1 11.82 -31.54 -6.07
CA MET A 1 10.70 -31.79 -5.13
C MET A 1 10.56 -30.56 -4.26
N ILE A 2 9.86 -29.54 -4.77
CA ILE A 2 9.72 -28.22 -4.14
C ILE A 2 8.34 -28.17 -3.49
N LYS A 3 8.33 -28.08 -2.15
CA LYS A 3 7.09 -27.99 -1.37
C LYS A 3 6.45 -26.60 -1.58
N ASN A 4 5.30 -26.57 -2.24
CA ASN A 4 4.40 -25.41 -2.31
C ASN A 4 3.95 -25.03 -0.90
N LYS A 5 4.38 -23.86 -0.42
CA LYS A 5 3.79 -23.21 0.75
C LYS A 5 2.64 -22.34 0.26
N ASN A 6 1.43 -22.86 0.34
CA ASN A 6 0.22 -22.07 0.18
C ASN A 6 0.13 -21.07 1.34
N PHE A 7 0.39 -19.82 1.07
CA PHE A 7 0.18 -18.72 2.03
C PHE A 7 -1.28 -18.30 1.94
N ARG A 8 -2.08 -18.80 2.88
CA ARG A 8 -3.48 -18.41 3.04
C ARG A 8 -3.51 -17.12 3.86
N ILE A 9 -3.68 -15.97 3.21
CA ILE A 9 -3.92 -14.71 3.91
C ILE A 9 -5.40 -14.69 4.32
N GLN A 10 -5.67 -15.21 5.51
CA GLN A 10 -6.96 -14.97 6.15
C GLN A 10 -7.00 -13.50 6.62
N SER A 11 -8.14 -12.88 6.32
CA SER A 11 -8.56 -11.54 6.71
C SER A 11 -8.04 -11.08 8.09
N ILE A 12 -7.09 -10.13 8.10
CA ILE A 12 -6.76 -9.33 9.29
C ILE A 12 -7.74 -8.14 9.35
N ALA A 13 -9.02 -8.43 9.47
CA ALA A 13 -10.05 -7.40 9.61
C ALA A 13 -10.59 -7.26 11.05
N SER A 14 -9.99 -7.92 12.05
CA SER A 14 -10.54 -7.94 13.42
C SER A 14 -9.69 -7.25 14.49
N HIS A 15 -8.61 -6.53 14.17
CA HIS A 15 -7.73 -5.97 15.20
C HIS A 15 -7.44 -4.46 15.12
N LEU A 16 -8.25 -3.68 14.40
CA LEU A 16 -8.16 -2.20 14.43
C LEU A 16 -9.44 -1.55 14.93
N ARG A 17 -9.93 -2.02 16.08
CA ARG A 17 -11.02 -1.34 16.82
C ARG A 17 -10.64 -1.20 18.29
N ALA A 18 -9.68 -0.34 18.58
CA ALA A 18 -9.51 0.28 19.91
C ALA A 18 -8.30 1.20 19.87
N GLN A 19 -8.48 2.46 19.49
CA GLN A 19 -7.77 3.63 20.04
C GLN A 19 -8.19 4.88 19.24
N SER A 20 -9.41 5.34 19.48
CA SER A 20 -9.77 6.74 19.24
C SER A 20 -9.83 7.43 20.60
N GLY A 21 -8.67 7.88 21.07
CA GLY A 21 -8.54 8.81 22.18
C GLY A 21 -8.92 10.20 21.71
N VAL A 22 -9.93 10.75 22.34
CA VAL A 22 -10.46 12.10 22.25
C VAL A 22 -9.33 13.10 22.55
N ILE A 23 -9.07 14.03 21.61
CA ILE A 23 -8.28 15.23 21.85
C ILE A 23 -9.27 16.38 22.13
N PRO A 24 -9.25 17.01 23.30
CA PRO A 24 -10.00 18.24 23.50
C PRO A 24 -9.21 19.43 22.93
N THR A 25 -9.83 20.13 22.03
CA THR A 25 -9.43 21.48 21.62
C THR A 25 -9.87 22.48 22.69
N ASP A 26 -8.92 23.15 23.34
CA ASP A 26 -9.15 24.44 23.98
C ASP A 26 -8.01 25.38 23.61
N TYR A 27 -8.34 26.35 22.78
CA TYR A 27 -7.52 27.49 22.42
C TYR A 27 -8.16 28.72 23.04
N SER A 28 -7.58 29.22 24.13
CA SER A 28 -7.78 30.63 24.50
C SER A 28 -6.54 31.17 25.21
N GLY A 29 -6.02 32.21 24.62
CA GLY A 29 -4.84 32.95 24.82
C GLY A 29 -4.53 33.48 26.22
N HIS A 30 -3.32 33.79 26.44
CA HIS A 30 -2.81 35.16 26.70
C HIS A 30 -1.29 35.10 26.92
N SER A 31 -0.67 36.04 26.28
CA SER A 31 0.68 36.53 26.42
C SER A 31 1.10 36.79 27.87
N SER A 32 2.32 36.44 28.26
CA SER A 32 3.26 37.37 28.88
C SER A 32 4.64 36.76 29.04
N SER A 33 5.58 37.46 28.49
CA SER A 33 7.01 37.50 28.66
C SER A 33 7.43 37.41 30.13
N SER A 34 8.36 36.54 30.46
CA SER A 34 9.27 36.71 31.59
C SER A 34 10.60 36.01 31.30
N TYR A 35 11.57 36.82 30.85
CA TYR A 35 12.97 36.42 30.79
C TYR A 35 13.52 36.39 32.20
N ALA A 36 13.76 35.22 32.77
CA ALA A 36 14.54 35.07 33.98
C ALA A 36 16.03 35.08 33.61
N GLN A 37 16.68 36.22 33.80
CA GLN A 37 18.15 36.37 33.78
C GLN A 37 18.73 35.68 34.98
N THR A 38 19.40 34.55 34.78
CA THR A 38 20.26 33.96 35.83
C THR A 38 21.59 34.67 35.84
N LYS A 39 21.74 35.56 36.82
CA LYS A 39 23.02 36.22 37.16
C LYS A 39 23.98 35.19 37.68
N LEU A 40 24.99 34.84 36.91
CA LEU A 40 26.17 34.14 37.37
C LEU A 40 27.01 35.10 38.16
N ARG A 41 27.06 34.92 39.48
CA ARG A 41 27.99 35.61 40.38
C ARG A 41 29.40 35.02 40.19
N PHE A 42 30.25 35.79 39.55
CA PHE A 42 31.70 35.56 39.62
C PHE A 42 32.17 35.84 41.03
N ARG A 43 32.71 34.85 41.70
CA ARG A 43 33.37 34.96 42.98
C ARG A 43 34.86 35.05 42.70
N GLU A 44 35.42 36.23 42.90
CA GLU A 44 36.88 36.45 42.86
C GLU A 44 37.58 35.64 43.96
N PRO A 45 38.65 34.91 43.64
CA PRO A 45 39.51 34.35 44.69
C PRO A 45 40.57 35.35 45.12
N HIS A 46 40.57 35.61 46.39
CA HIS A 46 41.60 36.38 47.10
C HIS A 46 43.00 35.89 46.77
N THR A 47 43.80 36.81 46.26
CA THR A 47 45.25 36.68 46.20
C THR A 47 45.83 36.68 47.61
N ARG A 48 46.30 35.56 48.10
CA ARG A 48 47.21 35.51 49.24
C ARG A 48 48.58 35.09 48.71
N ASN A 49 49.48 36.06 48.76
CA ASN A 49 50.92 35.91 48.65
C ASN A 49 51.41 34.79 49.59
N MET A 50 52.00 33.76 49.03
CA MET A 50 52.99 32.95 49.71
C MET A 50 54.22 32.79 48.83
N VAL A 51 55.10 33.73 48.97
CA VAL A 51 56.51 33.57 48.63
C VAL A 51 57.08 32.51 49.57
N SER A 52 57.83 31.63 49.03
CA SER A 52 58.92 30.83 49.61
C SER A 52 58.67 29.31 49.56
N ARG A 53 59.34 28.71 48.68
CA ARG A 53 60.35 27.66 48.86
C ARG A 53 60.58 26.95 47.51
N LEU A 54 61.60 27.49 46.84
CA LEU A 54 62.35 26.75 45.84
C LEU A 54 62.97 25.50 46.52
N ALA A 55 62.33 24.36 46.38
CA ALA A 55 62.97 23.09 46.49
C ALA A 55 63.16 22.54 45.11
N ALA A 56 64.33 22.64 44.58
CA ALA A 56 64.73 22.02 43.34
C ALA A 56 64.55 20.50 43.49
N ARG A 57 63.38 20.00 43.04
CA ARG A 57 63.24 18.56 42.88
C ARG A 57 63.61 18.31 41.43
N SER A 58 64.88 17.98 41.21
CA SER A 58 65.37 17.38 39.97
C SER A 58 64.51 16.15 39.67
N SER A 59 63.43 16.32 38.91
CA SER A 59 62.72 15.24 38.29
C SER A 59 63.61 14.73 37.18
N ASN A 60 64.27 13.62 37.38
CA ASN A 60 64.81 12.79 36.33
C ASN A 60 63.65 12.40 35.43
N ALA A 61 63.29 13.24 34.51
CA ALA A 61 62.43 12.89 33.38
C ALA A 61 63.22 11.84 32.59
N ARG A 62 62.93 10.59 32.88
CA ARG A 62 63.32 9.51 31.97
C ARG A 62 62.75 9.88 30.60
N LEU A 63 63.60 10.37 29.71
CA LEU A 63 63.35 10.46 28.32
C LEU A 63 63.06 9.04 27.86
N THR A 64 61.78 8.67 27.84
CA THR A 64 61.38 7.45 27.18
C THR A 64 61.79 7.64 25.72
N ARG A 65 62.79 6.89 25.29
CA ARG A 65 63.20 6.81 23.91
C ARG A 65 61.93 6.53 23.09
N ALA A 66 61.44 7.48 22.37
CA ALA A 66 60.44 7.25 21.37
C ALA A 66 61.08 6.31 20.33
N SER A 67 60.77 5.02 20.41
CA SER A 67 61.14 4.06 19.39
C SER A 67 60.47 4.49 18.10
N GLY A 68 61.23 4.92 17.11
CA GLY A 68 60.71 5.24 15.81
C GLY A 68 60.14 3.99 15.15
N PHE A 69 59.05 4.15 14.41
CA PHE A 69 58.44 3.07 13.62
C PHE A 69 59.48 2.52 12.63
N THR A 70 59.56 1.22 12.51
CA THR A 70 60.39 0.59 11.49
C THR A 70 59.66 0.62 10.15
N LEU A 71 60.41 0.68 9.06
CA LEU A 71 59.87 0.67 7.69
C LEU A 71 59.05 -0.60 7.45
N VAL A 72 59.45 -1.72 8.07
CA VAL A 72 58.72 -3.00 7.95
C VAL A 72 57.37 -2.94 8.64
N GLU A 73 57.23 -2.33 9.84
CA GLU A 73 55.94 -2.15 10.52
C GLU A 73 54.99 -1.32 9.70
N LEU A 74 55.47 -0.26 9.03
CA LEU A 74 54.66 0.56 8.15
C LEU A 74 54.17 -0.23 6.92
N LEU A 75 55.02 -1.04 6.29
CA LEU A 75 54.65 -1.89 5.17
C LEU A 75 53.62 -2.92 5.56
N VAL A 76 53.75 -3.58 6.69
CA VAL A 76 52.78 -4.55 7.21
C VAL A 76 51.43 -3.88 7.50
N ALA A 77 51.45 -2.70 8.14
CA ALA A 77 50.24 -1.96 8.42
C ALA A 77 49.46 -1.58 7.13
N ILE A 78 50.18 -1.11 6.11
CA ILE A 78 49.57 -0.78 4.81
C ILE A 78 49.02 -2.04 4.14
N ALA A 79 49.73 -3.17 4.18
CA ALA A 79 49.28 -4.44 3.62
C ALA A 79 47.97 -4.92 4.30
N ILE A 80 47.92 -4.90 5.62
CA ILE A 80 46.71 -5.26 6.39
C ILE A 80 45.56 -4.30 6.04
N PHE A 81 45.83 -2.99 6.00
CA PHE A 81 44.84 -2.00 5.65
C PHE A 81 44.28 -2.22 4.25
N ALA A 82 45.15 -2.55 3.27
CA ALA A 82 44.72 -2.84 1.89
C ALA A 82 43.78 -4.07 1.83
N VAL A 83 44.12 -5.14 2.56
CA VAL A 83 43.27 -6.34 2.62
C VAL A 83 41.94 -6.03 3.29
N LEU A 84 41.90 -5.29 4.38
CA LEU A 84 40.67 -4.90 5.06
C LEU A 84 39.81 -4.01 4.18
N SER A 85 40.41 -3.09 3.42
CA SER A 85 39.72 -2.21 2.48
C SER A 85 39.04 -3.01 1.35
N LEU A 86 39.75 -4.01 0.81
CA LEU A 86 39.19 -4.89 -0.23
C LEU A 86 38.01 -5.72 0.30
N LEU A 87 38.11 -6.23 1.52
CA LEU A 87 37.00 -6.96 2.15
C LEU A 87 35.82 -6.03 2.42
N GLY A 88 36.06 -4.83 2.91
CA GLY A 88 35.03 -3.81 3.13
C GLY A 88 34.28 -3.46 1.84
N TRP A 89 35.01 -3.30 0.73
CA TRP A 89 34.41 -3.04 -0.58
C TRP A 89 33.49 -4.17 -1.06
N LYS A 90 33.90 -5.43 -0.89
CA LYS A 90 33.09 -6.59 -1.24
C LYS A 90 31.78 -6.65 -0.43
N ILE A 91 31.83 -6.38 0.87
CA ILE A 91 30.67 -6.34 1.72
C ILE A 91 29.71 -5.23 1.28
N PHE A 92 30.28 -4.05 0.97
CA PHE A 92 29.48 -2.91 0.51
C PHE A 92 28.75 -3.19 -0.82
N ASP A 93 29.48 -3.76 -1.81
CA ASP A 93 28.90 -4.15 -3.09
C ASP A 93 27.78 -5.19 -2.93
N TYR A 94 27.97 -6.16 -2.03
CA TYR A 94 26.93 -7.14 -1.69
C TYR A 94 25.69 -6.48 -1.07
N LEU A 95 25.87 -5.55 -0.13
CA LEU A 95 24.75 -4.83 0.48
C LEU A 95 23.96 -3.99 -0.53
N LEU A 96 24.64 -3.34 -1.48
CA LEU A 96 23.98 -2.61 -2.54
C LEU A 96 23.10 -3.54 -3.40
N LYS A 97 23.63 -4.69 -3.81
CA LYS A 97 22.87 -5.69 -4.59
C LYS A 97 21.65 -6.24 -3.84
N VAL A 98 21.79 -6.46 -2.53
CA VAL A 98 20.66 -6.90 -1.69
C VAL A 98 19.60 -5.80 -1.60
N ARG A 99 20.03 -4.54 -1.43
CA ARG A 99 19.12 -3.38 -1.39
C ARG A 99 18.34 -3.25 -2.69
N ASP A 100 18.99 -3.35 -3.83
CA ASP A 100 18.35 -3.20 -5.14
C ASP A 100 17.31 -4.31 -5.38
N ARG A 101 17.62 -5.55 -5.04
CA ARG A 101 16.66 -6.67 -5.09
C ARG A 101 15.47 -6.46 -4.17
N ASN A 102 15.71 -5.97 -2.96
CA ASN A 102 14.62 -5.70 -2.02
C ASN A 102 13.71 -4.59 -2.52
N ALA A 103 14.27 -3.53 -3.15
CA ALA A 103 13.49 -2.45 -3.74
C ALA A 103 12.57 -2.94 -4.88
N GLU A 104 13.03 -3.84 -5.75
CA GLU A 104 12.19 -4.45 -6.78
C GLU A 104 11.04 -5.27 -6.17
N HIS A 105 11.33 -6.09 -5.16
CA HIS A 105 10.29 -6.85 -4.45
C HIS A 105 9.28 -5.96 -3.74
N GLU A 106 9.72 -4.87 -3.16
CA GLU A 106 8.86 -3.90 -2.48
C GLU A 106 7.87 -3.25 -3.46
N VAL A 107 8.33 -2.83 -4.64
CA VAL A 107 7.47 -2.27 -5.69
C VAL A 107 6.39 -3.26 -6.10
N HIS A 108 6.72 -4.53 -6.32
CA HIS A 108 5.74 -5.56 -6.66
C HIS A 108 4.71 -5.80 -5.56
N LEU A 109 5.14 -5.79 -4.30
CA LEU A 109 4.22 -5.94 -3.16
C LEU A 109 3.26 -4.75 -3.06
N PHE A 110 3.73 -3.53 -3.31
CA PHE A 110 2.88 -2.33 -3.34
C PHE A 110 1.86 -2.40 -4.48
N GLU A 111 2.29 -2.75 -5.71
CA GLU A 111 1.36 -2.93 -6.83
C GLU A 111 0.26 -3.96 -6.50
N LEU A 112 0.64 -5.09 -5.90
CA LEU A 112 -0.28 -6.14 -5.51
C LEU A 112 -1.26 -5.67 -4.42
N GLN A 113 -0.77 -4.95 -3.42
CA GLN A 113 -1.57 -4.37 -2.35
C GLN A 113 -2.54 -3.31 -2.88
N ASP A 114 -2.08 -2.43 -3.77
CA ASP A 114 -2.90 -1.40 -4.39
C ASP A 114 -4.01 -2.02 -5.25
N ALA A 115 -3.67 -3.05 -6.02
CA ALA A 115 -4.64 -3.79 -6.81
C ALA A 115 -5.72 -4.44 -5.92
N TYR A 116 -5.30 -5.13 -4.85
CA TYR A 116 -6.22 -5.71 -3.87
C TYR A 116 -7.17 -4.67 -3.27
N GLN A 117 -6.60 -3.55 -2.80
CA GLN A 117 -7.36 -2.46 -2.19
C GLN A 117 -8.31 -1.78 -3.18
N GLN A 118 -7.89 -1.64 -4.44
CA GLN A 118 -8.75 -1.07 -5.48
C GLN A 118 -9.95 -1.97 -5.77
N ILE A 119 -9.73 -3.28 -5.93
CA ILE A 119 -10.82 -4.25 -6.15
C ILE A 119 -11.73 -4.30 -4.91
N LEU A 120 -11.17 -4.26 -3.70
CA LEU A 120 -11.96 -4.20 -2.47
C LEU A 120 -12.86 -2.97 -2.42
N ARG A 121 -12.31 -1.78 -2.69
CA ARG A 121 -13.11 -0.54 -2.75
C ARG A 121 -14.22 -0.63 -3.77
N ASP A 122 -13.91 -1.12 -4.96
CA ASP A 122 -14.91 -1.25 -6.02
C ASP A 122 -15.99 -2.29 -5.66
N SER A 123 -15.61 -3.42 -5.06
CA SER A 123 -16.56 -4.47 -4.66
C SER A 123 -17.52 -4.03 -3.55
N LEU A 124 -17.05 -3.20 -2.62
CA LEU A 124 -17.89 -2.62 -1.56
C LEU A 124 -18.91 -1.60 -2.08
N GLN A 125 -18.68 -1.05 -3.26
CA GLN A 125 -19.53 -0.04 -3.88
C GLN A 125 -20.45 -0.60 -4.97
N ILE A 126 -20.45 -1.91 -5.20
CA ILE A 126 -21.32 -2.56 -6.17
C ILE A 126 -22.79 -2.32 -5.81
N ILE A 127 -23.59 -1.96 -6.80
CA ILE A 127 -25.01 -1.67 -6.66
C ILE A 127 -25.86 -2.53 -7.62
N PRO A 128 -27.09 -2.89 -7.26
CA PRO A 128 -27.99 -3.68 -8.08
C PRO A 128 -28.68 -2.82 -9.15
N LEU A 129 -27.91 -2.13 -9.98
CA LEU A 129 -28.42 -1.34 -11.11
C LEU A 129 -27.90 -1.89 -12.43
N SER A 130 -28.82 -2.16 -13.37
CA SER A 130 -28.47 -2.51 -14.73
C SER A 130 -27.82 -1.31 -15.44
N ALA A 131 -26.96 -1.58 -16.40
CA ALA A 131 -26.38 -0.58 -17.28
C ALA A 131 -26.99 -0.70 -18.68
N ASN A 132 -26.98 0.40 -19.41
CA ASN A 132 -27.38 0.43 -20.83
C ASN A 132 -26.17 0.84 -21.66
N GLN A 133 -25.70 -0.04 -22.52
CA GLN A 133 -24.60 0.23 -23.43
C GLN A 133 -25.11 0.10 -24.87
N GLY A 134 -25.16 1.21 -25.59
CA GLY A 134 -25.60 1.25 -26.96
C GLY A 134 -27.04 0.73 -27.21
N GLY A 135 -27.94 0.89 -26.25
CA GLY A 135 -29.30 0.39 -26.29
C GLY A 135 -29.49 -1.03 -25.76
N GLN A 136 -28.43 -1.74 -25.41
CA GLN A 136 -28.50 -3.05 -24.76
C GLN A 136 -28.43 -2.94 -23.25
N LEU A 137 -29.36 -3.64 -22.58
CA LEU A 137 -29.35 -3.72 -21.11
C LEU A 137 -28.42 -4.83 -20.65
N HIS A 138 -27.49 -4.45 -19.78
CA HIS A 138 -26.55 -5.35 -19.12
C HIS A 138 -26.90 -5.52 -17.64
N PRO A 139 -26.69 -6.70 -17.07
CA PRO A 139 -26.95 -6.93 -15.65
C PRO A 139 -26.07 -6.08 -14.76
N ALA A 140 -26.50 -5.89 -13.50
CA ALA A 140 -25.77 -5.14 -12.49
C ALA A 140 -24.34 -5.67 -12.28
N LEU A 141 -24.17 -6.98 -12.38
CA LEU A 141 -22.87 -7.65 -12.39
C LEU A 141 -22.92 -8.77 -13.44
N GLU A 142 -21.87 -8.88 -14.22
CA GLU A 142 -21.68 -9.99 -15.16
C GLU A 142 -20.22 -10.48 -15.15
N ILE A 143 -20.05 -11.78 -15.32
CA ILE A 143 -18.77 -12.42 -15.65
C ILE A 143 -18.98 -13.23 -16.92
N ASP A 144 -18.26 -12.90 -17.95
CA ASP A 144 -18.20 -13.64 -19.20
C ASP A 144 -16.78 -13.59 -19.75
N ASN A 145 -16.25 -14.73 -20.24
CA ASN A 145 -14.90 -14.84 -20.81
C ASN A 145 -13.80 -14.22 -19.93
N GLN A 146 -13.84 -14.46 -18.62
CA GLN A 146 -12.91 -13.92 -17.63
C GLN A 146 -12.90 -12.39 -17.52
N ILE A 147 -13.92 -11.74 -18.04
CA ILE A 147 -14.14 -10.30 -17.90
C ILE A 147 -15.23 -10.09 -16.85
N LEU A 148 -14.89 -9.35 -15.80
CA LEU A 148 -15.85 -8.93 -14.79
C LEU A 148 -16.33 -7.52 -15.11
N ARG A 149 -17.66 -7.34 -15.20
CA ARG A 149 -18.29 -6.02 -15.33
C ARG A 149 -19.34 -5.81 -14.25
N PHE A 150 -19.40 -4.63 -13.68
CA PHE A 150 -20.42 -4.31 -12.68
C PHE A 150 -20.72 -2.82 -12.58
N SER A 151 -21.89 -2.52 -12.07
CA SER A 151 -22.31 -1.15 -11.76
C SER A 151 -21.92 -0.82 -10.32
N LYS A 152 -21.36 0.37 -10.10
CA LYS A 152 -21.01 0.84 -8.77
C LYS A 152 -21.49 2.26 -8.52
N ALA A 153 -21.69 2.59 -7.24
CA ALA A 153 -21.93 3.94 -6.73
C ALA A 153 -20.62 4.55 -6.17
N GLY A 154 -20.74 5.69 -5.55
CA GLY A 154 -19.65 6.30 -4.79
C GLY A 154 -18.90 7.41 -5.53
N VAL A 155 -19.38 7.85 -6.67
CA VAL A 155 -18.90 9.08 -7.32
C VAL A 155 -19.47 10.27 -6.58
N THR A 156 -18.60 11.16 -6.13
CA THR A 156 -18.98 12.39 -5.44
C THR A 156 -18.77 13.59 -6.38
N ASP A 157 -19.84 14.29 -6.69
CA ASP A 157 -19.81 15.53 -7.47
C ASP A 157 -19.83 16.75 -6.52
N THR A 158 -18.69 17.04 -5.89
CA THR A 158 -18.56 18.14 -4.94
C THR A 158 -18.71 19.51 -5.57
N LEU A 159 -18.40 19.64 -6.85
CA LEU A 159 -18.45 20.90 -7.59
C LEU A 159 -19.75 21.08 -8.37
N LYS A 160 -20.69 20.13 -8.24
CA LYS A 160 -21.98 20.14 -8.96
C LYS A 160 -21.83 20.30 -10.48
N GLN A 161 -20.88 19.58 -11.05
CA GLN A 161 -20.58 19.58 -12.50
C GLN A 161 -21.51 18.67 -13.29
N GLY A 162 -22.47 18.00 -12.64
CA GLY A 162 -23.41 17.09 -13.30
C GLY A 162 -22.82 15.70 -13.54
N LEU A 163 -21.80 15.29 -12.76
CA LEU A 163 -21.23 13.95 -12.84
C LEU A 163 -22.26 12.92 -12.39
N SER A 164 -22.34 11.80 -13.12
CA SER A 164 -23.17 10.67 -12.70
C SER A 164 -22.69 10.13 -11.37
N PRO A 165 -23.59 9.87 -10.40
CA PRO A 165 -23.21 9.22 -9.12
C PRO A 165 -22.86 7.76 -9.31
N PHE A 166 -23.07 7.20 -10.49
CA PHE A 166 -22.89 5.80 -10.82
C PHE A 166 -21.90 5.62 -11.96
N GLU A 167 -21.08 4.59 -11.86
CA GLU A 167 -20.07 4.20 -12.84
C GLU A 167 -20.23 2.72 -13.22
N ARG A 168 -19.79 2.36 -14.42
CA ARG A 168 -19.58 0.95 -14.80
C ARG A 168 -18.10 0.66 -14.78
N ILE A 169 -17.72 -0.42 -14.12
CA ILE A 169 -16.34 -0.89 -14.03
C ILE A 169 -16.23 -2.21 -14.79
N GLU A 170 -15.10 -2.36 -15.48
CA GLU A 170 -14.72 -3.61 -16.13
C GLU A 170 -13.29 -3.97 -15.71
N TYR A 171 -13.07 -5.22 -15.30
CA TYR A 171 -11.76 -5.81 -15.12
C TYR A 171 -11.48 -6.76 -16.28
N ARG A 172 -10.40 -6.50 -17.00
CA ARG A 172 -10.00 -7.26 -18.19
C ARG A 172 -8.54 -7.69 -18.06
N TYR A 173 -8.31 -8.99 -18.22
CA TYR A 173 -6.97 -9.55 -18.30
C TYR A 173 -6.53 -9.63 -19.75
N ASP A 174 -5.30 -9.19 -20.01
CA ASP A 174 -4.59 -9.30 -21.29
C ASP A 174 -3.46 -10.31 -21.11
N ALA A 175 -3.61 -11.49 -21.70
CA ALA A 175 -2.64 -12.58 -21.57
C ALA A 175 -1.34 -12.30 -22.32
N ASP A 176 -1.40 -11.56 -23.44
CA ASP A 176 -0.23 -11.23 -24.25
C ASP A 176 0.67 -10.22 -23.54
N GLN A 177 0.07 -9.23 -22.91
CA GLN A 177 0.77 -8.20 -22.14
C GLN A 177 1.01 -8.60 -20.69
N LYS A 178 0.42 -9.70 -20.21
CA LYS A 178 0.41 -10.14 -18.81
C LYS A 178 -0.02 -9.04 -17.86
N LYS A 179 -1.09 -8.33 -18.19
CA LYS A 179 -1.62 -7.21 -17.41
C LYS A 179 -3.09 -7.38 -17.10
N LEU A 180 -3.46 -6.98 -15.90
CA LEU A 180 -4.85 -6.81 -15.51
C LEU A 180 -5.18 -5.32 -15.61
N TYR A 181 -6.19 -5.01 -16.42
CA TYR A 181 -6.68 -3.64 -16.63
C TYR A 181 -7.97 -3.40 -15.87
N ARG A 182 -8.11 -2.19 -15.37
CA ARG A 182 -9.36 -1.63 -14.87
C ARG A 182 -9.84 -0.56 -15.83
N LEU A 183 -11.00 -0.79 -16.43
CA LEU A 183 -11.66 0.13 -17.33
C LEU A 183 -12.85 0.74 -16.60
N LYS A 184 -12.98 2.06 -16.70
CA LYS A 184 -14.02 2.84 -16.03
C LYS A 184 -14.84 3.60 -17.07
N TYR A 185 -16.13 3.34 -17.07
CA TYR A 185 -17.13 4.14 -17.79
C TYR A 185 -17.77 5.10 -16.78
N THR A 186 -17.81 6.37 -17.13
CA THR A 186 -18.24 7.45 -16.21
C THR A 186 -19.75 7.50 -15.99
N ASN A 187 -20.51 6.65 -16.70
CA ASN A 187 -21.95 6.59 -16.66
C ASN A 187 -22.43 5.14 -16.85
N LEU A 188 -23.64 4.82 -16.40
CA LEU A 188 -24.28 3.54 -16.67
C LEU A 188 -24.99 3.52 -18.04
N ASN A 189 -25.27 4.68 -18.61
CA ASN A 189 -25.85 4.82 -19.94
C ASN A 189 -24.80 5.34 -20.91
N THR A 190 -24.15 4.43 -21.61
CA THR A 190 -23.07 4.73 -22.54
C THR A 190 -23.44 4.46 -23.96
N SER A 191 -22.87 5.20 -24.89
CA SER A 191 -22.96 4.87 -26.31
C SER A 191 -21.95 3.77 -26.68
N ASN A 192 -22.16 3.09 -27.82
CA ASN A 192 -21.22 2.06 -28.29
C ASN A 192 -19.81 2.61 -28.58
N ASN A 193 -19.69 3.92 -28.82
CA ASN A 193 -18.44 4.57 -29.19
C ASN A 193 -17.73 5.22 -28.00
N GLU A 194 -18.30 5.14 -26.79
CA GLU A 194 -17.68 5.69 -25.60
C GLU A 194 -16.47 4.86 -25.20
N GLN A 195 -15.31 5.53 -25.15
CA GLN A 195 -14.06 4.90 -24.71
C GLN A 195 -13.96 4.98 -23.20
N PRO A 196 -13.74 3.85 -22.51
CA PRO A 196 -13.54 3.87 -21.08
C PRO A 196 -12.16 4.46 -20.71
N LEU A 197 -12.08 5.03 -19.51
CA LEU A 197 -10.80 5.37 -18.91
C LEU A 197 -10.12 4.06 -18.48
N SER A 198 -8.99 3.74 -19.10
CA SER A 198 -8.24 2.52 -18.84
C SER A 198 -7.04 2.81 -17.93
N SER A 199 -6.83 1.96 -16.94
CA SER A 199 -5.65 1.96 -16.08
C SER A 199 -5.12 0.54 -15.90
N THR A 200 -3.80 0.38 -15.91
CA THR A 200 -3.18 -0.89 -15.51
C THR A 200 -3.35 -1.04 -14.01
N LEU A 201 -3.97 -2.12 -13.59
CA LEU A 201 -4.18 -2.44 -12.19
C LEU A 201 -3.04 -3.28 -11.62
N LEU A 202 -2.55 -4.22 -12.41
CA LEU A 202 -1.49 -5.13 -12.00
C LEU A 202 -0.67 -5.58 -13.21
N SER A 203 0.63 -5.63 -13.05
CA SER A 203 1.60 -6.10 -14.04
C SER A 203 2.09 -7.51 -13.72
N GLN A 204 2.76 -8.16 -14.68
CA GLN A 204 3.36 -9.49 -14.53
C GLN A 204 2.38 -10.58 -14.05
N VAL A 205 1.14 -10.51 -14.52
CA VAL A 205 0.11 -11.50 -14.24
C VAL A 205 0.28 -12.68 -15.19
N ASP A 206 0.74 -13.80 -14.69
CA ASP A 206 0.96 -15.01 -15.49
C ASP A 206 -0.33 -15.79 -15.73
N GLN A 207 -1.23 -15.80 -14.73
CA GLN A 207 -2.53 -16.45 -14.81
C GLN A 207 -3.59 -15.61 -14.08
N TYR A 208 -4.79 -15.60 -14.62
CA TYR A 208 -5.94 -14.91 -14.04
C TYR A 208 -7.20 -15.75 -14.23
N GLN A 209 -7.94 -15.95 -13.15
CA GLN A 209 -9.25 -16.58 -13.19
C GLN A 209 -10.17 -15.85 -12.22
N ILE A 210 -11.38 -15.57 -12.70
CA ILE A 210 -12.42 -14.95 -11.90
C ILE A 210 -13.67 -15.81 -11.84
N MET A 211 -14.26 -15.88 -10.66
CA MET A 211 -15.45 -16.66 -10.36
C MET A 211 -16.38 -15.86 -9.46
N VAL A 212 -17.66 -16.13 -9.51
CA VAL A 212 -18.61 -15.65 -8.50
C VAL A 212 -18.89 -16.76 -7.51
N LEU A 213 -19.15 -16.33 -6.28
CA LEU A 213 -19.59 -17.16 -5.17
C LEU A 213 -21.11 -17.08 -5.10
N THR A 214 -21.76 -18.15 -5.57
CA THR A 214 -23.13 -18.50 -5.26
C THR A 214 -23.06 -19.60 -4.21
N PRO A 215 -24.03 -20.49 -4.01
CA PRO A 215 -23.76 -21.72 -3.23
C PRO A 215 -22.58 -22.52 -3.77
N GLN A 216 -22.27 -22.40 -5.06
CA GLN A 216 -21.12 -23.00 -5.74
C GLN A 216 -20.29 -21.93 -6.44
N GLU A 217 -19.03 -22.23 -6.75
CA GLU A 217 -18.16 -21.36 -7.56
C GLU A 217 -18.51 -21.53 -9.05
N VAL A 218 -18.86 -20.43 -9.71
CA VAL A 218 -19.17 -20.42 -11.15
C VAL A 218 -18.36 -19.38 -11.89
N THR A 219 -17.93 -19.72 -13.10
CA THR A 219 -17.08 -18.89 -13.95
C THR A 219 -17.86 -17.96 -14.89
N LYS A 220 -19.18 -18.13 -14.95
CA LYS A 220 -20.09 -17.30 -15.73
C LYS A 220 -21.22 -16.79 -14.83
N TRP A 221 -21.51 -15.52 -14.92
CA TRP A 221 -22.64 -14.90 -14.21
C TRP A 221 -23.27 -13.83 -15.10
N PRO A 222 -24.58 -13.76 -15.22
CA PRO A 222 -25.57 -14.72 -14.69
C PRO A 222 -25.46 -16.12 -15.32
N GLU A 223 -25.81 -17.15 -14.54
CA GLU A 223 -25.71 -18.55 -15.00
C GLU A 223 -26.66 -18.86 -16.18
N VAL A 224 -27.78 -18.17 -16.23
CA VAL A 224 -28.80 -18.30 -17.27
C VAL A 224 -28.90 -16.98 -18.04
N ASN A 225 -29.18 -17.09 -19.34
CA ASN A 225 -29.45 -15.88 -20.13
C ASN A 225 -30.64 -15.13 -19.54
N ILE A 226 -30.38 -13.91 -19.09
CA ILE A 226 -31.44 -13.07 -18.52
C ILE A 226 -32.34 -12.54 -19.61
N ASP A 227 -33.65 -12.61 -19.39
CA ASP A 227 -34.62 -11.93 -20.17
C ASP A 227 -34.55 -10.40 -19.92
N PRO A 228 -34.17 -9.58 -20.90
CA PRO A 228 -34.04 -8.13 -20.72
C PRO A 228 -35.35 -7.46 -20.29
N THR A 229 -36.50 -8.11 -20.48
CA THR A 229 -37.80 -7.59 -20.07
C THR A 229 -38.08 -7.76 -18.58
N LYS A 230 -37.20 -8.51 -17.84
CA LYS A 230 -37.34 -8.77 -16.42
C LYS A 230 -36.33 -7.97 -15.60
N PRO A 231 -36.63 -6.73 -15.24
CA PRO A 231 -35.67 -5.83 -14.58
C PRO A 231 -35.12 -6.36 -13.23
N ASN A 232 -35.90 -7.20 -12.56
CA ASN A 232 -35.46 -7.80 -11.29
C ASN A 232 -34.38 -8.87 -11.46
N GLU A 233 -34.33 -9.56 -12.60
CA GLU A 233 -33.28 -10.51 -12.91
C GLU A 233 -31.95 -9.80 -13.21
N LEU A 234 -32.01 -8.66 -13.89
CA LEU A 234 -30.87 -7.81 -14.21
C LEU A 234 -30.19 -7.22 -12.96
N LYS A 235 -30.90 -7.12 -11.84
CA LYS A 235 -30.42 -6.55 -10.58
C LYS A 235 -29.81 -7.58 -9.61
N LYS A 236 -29.89 -8.87 -9.94
CA LYS A 236 -29.36 -9.91 -9.06
C LYS A 236 -27.84 -9.82 -8.93
N LEU A 237 -27.36 -9.91 -7.70
CA LEU A 237 -25.95 -9.96 -7.37
C LEU A 237 -25.60 -11.31 -6.74
N PRO A 238 -24.41 -11.87 -7.01
CA PRO A 238 -23.92 -13.04 -6.31
C PRO A 238 -23.51 -12.70 -4.87
N LYS A 239 -23.22 -13.71 -4.05
CA LYS A 239 -22.78 -13.49 -2.65
C LYS A 239 -21.38 -12.90 -2.55
N GLY A 240 -20.52 -13.19 -3.55
CA GLY A 240 -19.16 -12.71 -3.57
C GLY A 240 -18.48 -12.94 -4.91
N ILE A 241 -17.26 -12.46 -4.98
CA ILE A 241 -16.35 -12.64 -6.11
C ILE A 241 -15.07 -13.29 -5.59
N LYS A 242 -14.56 -14.27 -6.33
CA LYS A 242 -13.28 -14.92 -6.08
C LYS A 242 -12.37 -14.68 -7.27
N ILE A 243 -11.18 -14.20 -7.01
CA ILE A 243 -10.14 -13.99 -8.01
C ILE A 243 -8.95 -14.86 -7.65
N GLN A 244 -8.52 -15.68 -8.58
CA GLN A 244 -7.27 -16.43 -8.51
C GLN A 244 -6.30 -15.87 -9.53
N LEU A 245 -5.11 -15.53 -9.09
CA LEU A 245 -4.09 -14.96 -9.97
C LEU A 245 -2.70 -15.47 -9.59
N THR A 246 -1.84 -15.57 -10.60
CA THR A 246 -0.42 -15.84 -10.40
C THR A 246 0.35 -14.64 -10.90
N VAL A 247 1.17 -14.03 -10.02
CA VAL A 247 1.97 -12.84 -10.31
C VAL A 247 3.41 -13.15 -10.02
N ALA A 248 4.29 -12.96 -11.00
CA ALA A 248 5.70 -13.29 -10.90
C ALA A 248 5.95 -14.70 -10.33
N GLY A 249 5.14 -15.69 -10.76
CA GLY A 249 5.22 -17.08 -10.33
C GLY A 249 4.65 -17.40 -8.94
N VAL A 250 4.07 -16.41 -8.22
CA VAL A 250 3.42 -16.62 -6.92
C VAL A 250 1.90 -16.58 -7.08
N SER A 251 1.21 -17.60 -6.55
CA SER A 251 -0.24 -17.71 -6.65
C SER A 251 -0.94 -17.04 -5.47
N TYR A 252 -1.98 -16.26 -5.77
CA TYR A 252 -2.82 -15.55 -4.82
C TYR A 252 -4.28 -15.90 -5.04
N GLU A 253 -5.05 -15.89 -3.95
CA GLU A 253 -6.49 -16.06 -3.96
C GLU A 253 -7.13 -14.94 -3.16
N TRP A 254 -8.00 -14.16 -3.81
CA TRP A 254 -8.72 -13.05 -3.21
C TRP A 254 -10.22 -13.32 -3.23
N ILE A 255 -10.85 -13.14 -2.09
CA ILE A 255 -12.28 -13.34 -1.92
C ILE A 255 -12.91 -12.04 -1.39
N TYR A 256 -13.89 -11.55 -2.13
CA TYR A 256 -14.63 -10.33 -1.80
C TYR A 256 -16.09 -10.70 -1.58
N SER A 257 -16.60 -10.45 -0.37
CA SER A 257 -18.03 -10.57 -0.08
C SER A 257 -18.76 -9.34 -0.63
N LEU A 258 -19.81 -9.56 -1.41
CA LEU A 258 -20.67 -8.48 -1.88
C LEU A 258 -21.74 -8.21 -0.83
N ASN A 259 -21.81 -6.95 -0.37
CA ASN A 259 -22.81 -6.52 0.59
C ASN A 259 -24.19 -6.56 -0.10
N GLN A 260 -24.92 -7.62 0.11
CA GLN A 260 -26.35 -7.66 -0.16
C GLN A 260 -27.07 -6.93 0.98
N SER A 261 -26.74 -5.65 1.21
CA SER A 261 -27.61 -4.83 2.03
C SER A 261 -28.96 -4.81 1.32
N ASN A 262 -29.93 -5.51 1.90
CA ASN A 262 -31.32 -5.45 1.52
C ASN A 262 -31.76 -3.97 1.61
N LEU A 263 -31.56 -3.23 0.52
CA LEU A 263 -32.34 -2.03 0.25
C LEU A 263 -33.75 -2.49 -0.10
N SER A 264 -34.39 -3.19 0.83
CA SER A 264 -35.84 -3.20 0.91
C SER A 264 -36.24 -1.78 1.33
N LEU A 265 -36.34 -0.88 0.37
CA LEU A 265 -37.18 0.28 0.49
C LEU A 265 -38.59 -0.27 0.67
N SER A 266 -38.97 -0.57 1.91
CA SER A 266 -40.37 -0.71 2.27
C SER A 266 -41.01 0.62 1.92
N PRO A 267 -42.00 0.66 1.01
CA PRO A 267 -42.80 1.84 0.85
C PRO A 267 -43.51 2.05 2.19
N GLN A 268 -43.05 3.04 2.97
CA GLN A 268 -43.87 3.52 4.09
C GLN A 268 -45.14 4.07 3.47
N GLY A 269 -46.19 3.26 3.58
CA GLY A 269 -47.54 3.68 3.28
C GLY A 269 -47.87 4.83 4.21
N GLY A 270 -47.97 6.02 3.65
CA GLY A 270 -48.66 7.13 4.32
C GLY A 270 -50.15 6.80 4.35
N SER A 271 -50.67 6.69 5.51
CA SER A 271 -52.08 6.81 5.81
C SER A 271 -52.41 8.24 6.22
#